data_1b6802e7aad5ca9ac3dbdaedf1c14a59
#
_entry.id   1b6802e7aad5ca9ac3dbdaedf1c14a59
#
_cell.length_a   1.000
_cell.length_b   1.000
_cell.length_c   1.000
_cell.angle_alpha   90.00
_cell.angle_beta   90.00
_cell.angle_gamma   90.00
#
_symmetry.space_group_name_H-M   'P 1'
#
loop_
_entity.id
_entity.type
_entity.pdbx_description
1 polymer ?
#
loop_
_entity_poly.entity_id
_entity_poly.type
_entity_poly.pdbx_seq_one_letter_code
_entity_poly.pdbx_strand_id
1 'polypeptide(L)'
;ETYGGDPTIFHPDSKIQSHLDQLNIAIDPRLETAAQAILRHVPKAEAMLALESLNYYLNASGAVYWDTEQVFFETEETDDLAVYKKLLSTQTANNSKFGSRIGFAQQWTLFPKLKRKIIALVAHPKFILNPLARHVVPGADFQIAGRVAPTIGDVSIMTLDEHGHQATIAAQLENGHVSAPLRLTPGQWTIEVVGDTPLGPLPLAQFKLCSGCLSSRVFRERNPQPDMINTSPSLQLIALINQSRARFGLTPMTDNPALRAVASAHSQDMLIHDFVGHRSPTTGEIKQRLKSANLTPSIFGENISRNTSIQDVHRSLMHSVSHRLNILEPSFTDVGLGIEYAEGHWIVTEVFARLDHQVSQL
;
A
#
# COMPACT_ATOMS: atom_id res chain seq x y z
N GLU A 1 7.05 7.69 -21.28
CA GLU A 1 6.68 7.82 -19.86
C GLU A 1 7.68 7.09 -18.97
N THR A 2 8.15 7.74 -17.90
CA THR A 2 9.13 7.19 -16.95
C THR A 2 8.60 7.30 -15.51
N TYR A 3 8.95 6.34 -14.66
CA TYR A 3 8.77 6.42 -13.22
C TYR A 3 10.03 7.03 -12.58
N GLY A 4 9.86 7.91 -11.60
CA GLY A 4 10.98 8.50 -10.86
C GLY A 4 11.83 9.52 -11.65
N GLY A 5 11.39 9.93 -12.86
CA GLY A 5 12.05 10.98 -13.65
C GLY A 5 11.99 12.36 -12.99
N ASP A 6 12.88 13.27 -13.44
CA ASP A 6 12.87 14.65 -12.97
C ASP A 6 11.52 15.30 -13.25
N PRO A 7 10.87 15.86 -12.23
CA PRO A 7 9.59 16.50 -12.38
C PRO A 7 9.75 17.87 -13.06
N THR A 8 8.77 18.27 -13.84
CA THR A 8 8.61 19.67 -14.21
C THR A 8 8.43 20.49 -12.94
N ILE A 9 9.25 21.52 -12.78
CA ILE A 9 9.34 22.27 -11.53
C ILE A 9 8.03 23.06 -11.32
N PHE A 10 7.30 22.77 -10.23
CA PHE A 10 6.30 23.66 -9.67
C PHE A 10 7.02 24.69 -8.80
N HIS A 11 6.71 25.97 -9.00
CA HIS A 11 7.27 27.06 -8.22
C HIS A 11 6.20 27.62 -7.28
N PRO A 12 6.12 27.14 -6.02
CA PRO A 12 5.29 27.77 -5.01
C PRO A 12 5.80 29.21 -4.79
N ASP A 13 4.95 30.08 -4.27
CA ASP A 13 5.44 31.37 -3.82
C ASP A 13 6.49 31.19 -2.70
N SER A 14 7.31 32.21 -2.48
CA SER A 14 8.43 32.14 -1.54
C SER A 14 8.00 31.86 -0.10
N LYS A 15 6.79 32.22 0.30
CA LYS A 15 6.25 31.98 1.65
C LYS A 15 5.84 30.51 1.85
N ILE A 16 5.18 29.94 0.85
CA ILE A 16 4.82 28.51 0.84
C ILE A 16 6.09 27.67 0.81
N GLN A 17 7.05 27.99 -0.06
CA GLN A 17 8.32 27.27 -0.15
C GLN A 17 9.08 27.31 1.19
N SER A 18 9.21 28.47 1.80
CA SER A 18 9.86 28.61 3.11
C SER A 18 9.18 27.78 4.21
N HIS A 19 7.85 27.67 4.17
CA HIS A 19 7.11 26.85 5.12
C HIS A 19 7.31 25.36 4.90
N LEU A 20 7.32 24.91 3.63
CA LEU A 20 7.58 23.52 3.27
C LEU A 20 9.01 23.10 3.63
N ASP A 21 10.00 23.98 3.38
CA ASP A 21 11.41 23.74 3.72
C ASP A 21 11.59 23.55 5.24
N GLN A 22 10.91 24.37 6.06
CA GLN A 22 10.92 24.22 7.52
C GLN A 22 10.40 22.86 7.99
N LEU A 23 9.47 22.28 7.26
CA LEU A 23 8.86 20.98 7.56
C LEU A 23 9.55 19.81 6.85
N ASN A 24 10.63 20.05 6.08
CA ASN A 24 11.29 19.06 5.24
C ASN A 24 10.31 18.38 4.26
N ILE A 25 9.44 19.16 3.64
CA ILE A 25 8.46 18.71 2.66
C ILE A 25 8.79 19.31 1.30
N ALA A 26 8.86 18.46 0.26
CA ALA A 26 9.06 18.90 -1.11
C ALA A 26 7.78 18.67 -1.95
N ILE A 27 7.47 19.60 -2.83
CA ILE A 27 6.43 19.42 -3.83
C ILE A 27 6.88 18.36 -4.83
N ASP A 28 5.98 17.42 -5.13
CA ASP A 28 6.18 16.41 -6.16
C ASP A 28 5.15 16.58 -7.27
N PRO A 29 5.54 17.02 -8.46
CA PRO A 29 4.63 17.23 -9.59
C PRO A 29 3.88 15.99 -10.04
N ARG A 30 4.37 14.79 -9.72
CA ARG A 30 3.66 13.55 -10.01
C ARG A 30 2.46 13.38 -9.08
N LEU A 31 2.62 13.70 -7.78
CA LEU A 31 1.52 13.74 -6.82
C LEU A 31 0.53 14.86 -7.18
N GLU A 32 1.03 16.02 -7.63
CA GLU A 32 0.18 17.11 -8.11
C GLU A 32 -0.65 16.69 -9.33
N THR A 33 -0.02 16.04 -10.31
CA THR A 33 -0.71 15.49 -11.49
C THR A 33 -1.77 14.47 -11.10
N ALA A 34 -1.47 13.57 -10.14
CA ALA A 34 -2.44 12.61 -9.61
C ALA A 34 -3.61 13.35 -8.91
N ALA A 35 -3.32 14.32 -8.05
CA ALA A 35 -4.33 15.11 -7.35
C ALA A 35 -5.25 15.85 -8.32
N GLN A 36 -4.71 16.48 -9.35
CA GLN A 36 -5.50 17.14 -10.40
C GLN A 36 -6.40 16.15 -11.15
N ALA A 37 -5.86 14.98 -11.50
CA ALA A 37 -6.64 13.96 -12.20
C ALA A 37 -7.79 13.43 -11.33
N ILE A 38 -7.55 13.20 -10.05
CA ILE A 38 -8.57 12.79 -9.08
C ILE A 38 -9.67 13.86 -9.00
N LEU A 39 -9.30 15.12 -8.84
CA LEU A 39 -10.26 16.21 -8.68
C LEU A 39 -11.13 16.40 -9.93
N ARG A 40 -10.61 16.11 -11.14
CA ARG A 40 -11.37 16.16 -12.40
C ARG A 40 -12.37 15.02 -12.57
N HIS A 41 -12.02 13.81 -12.12
CA HIS A 41 -12.78 12.61 -12.43
C HIS A 41 -13.63 12.11 -11.27
N VAL A 42 -13.44 12.63 -10.06
CA VAL A 42 -14.22 12.26 -8.87
C VAL A 42 -15.09 13.45 -8.42
N PRO A 43 -16.32 13.60 -8.96
CA PRO A 43 -17.16 14.80 -8.76
C PRO A 43 -17.65 14.97 -7.32
N LYS A 44 -17.73 13.88 -6.55
CA LYS A 44 -18.17 13.86 -5.16
C LYS A 44 -16.99 13.52 -4.26
N ALA A 45 -16.20 14.51 -4.01
CA ALA A 45 -15.05 14.40 -3.16
C ALA A 45 -15.40 14.48 -1.65
N GLU A 46 -16.43 13.78 -1.24
CA GLU A 46 -16.81 13.64 0.18
C GLU A 46 -16.20 12.38 0.81
N ALA A 47 -15.60 11.52 0.01
CA ALA A 47 -14.97 10.29 0.50
C ALA A 47 -13.54 10.16 -0.03
N MET A 48 -12.65 9.64 0.81
CA MET A 48 -11.32 9.20 0.38
C MET A 48 -11.47 8.12 -0.69
N LEU A 49 -10.63 8.17 -1.71
CA LEU A 49 -10.58 7.11 -2.72
C LEU A 49 -10.14 5.80 -2.08
N ALA A 50 -10.76 4.70 -2.50
CA ALA A 50 -10.22 3.38 -2.23
C ALA A 50 -8.78 3.27 -2.76
N LEU A 51 -7.95 2.50 -2.07
CA LEU A 51 -6.52 2.38 -2.38
C LEU A 51 -6.25 1.98 -3.84
N GLU A 52 -7.10 1.14 -4.44
CA GLU A 52 -6.98 0.73 -5.84
C GLU A 52 -7.12 1.93 -6.80
N SER A 53 -8.11 2.79 -6.52
CA SER A 53 -8.33 4.02 -7.30
C SER A 53 -7.20 5.01 -7.12
N LEU A 54 -6.73 5.21 -5.88
CA LEU A 54 -5.57 6.04 -5.58
C LEU A 54 -4.34 5.54 -6.32
N ASN A 55 -4.03 4.26 -6.22
CA ASN A 55 -2.89 3.64 -6.89
C ASN A 55 -2.96 3.75 -8.42
N TYR A 56 -4.17 3.72 -8.99
CA TYR A 56 -4.33 3.99 -10.42
C TYR A 56 -3.84 5.40 -10.77
N TYR A 57 -4.29 6.43 -10.05
CA TYR A 57 -3.88 7.82 -10.33
C TYR A 57 -2.40 8.06 -10.05
N LEU A 58 -1.86 7.48 -8.97
CA LEU A 58 -0.43 7.52 -8.66
C LEU A 58 0.39 6.89 -9.78
N ASN A 59 0.05 5.68 -10.20
CA ASN A 59 0.74 5.01 -11.30
C ASN A 59 0.60 5.79 -12.62
N ALA A 60 -0.58 6.33 -12.93
CA ALA A 60 -0.81 7.12 -14.13
C ALA A 60 0.05 8.39 -14.17
N SER A 61 0.29 9.03 -13.04
CA SER A 61 1.14 10.21 -12.92
C SER A 61 2.65 9.89 -12.83
N GLY A 62 3.02 8.64 -12.58
CA GLY A 62 4.41 8.21 -12.37
C GLY A 62 4.86 8.25 -10.91
N ALA A 63 3.98 8.54 -9.96
CA ALA A 63 4.26 8.37 -8.55
C ALA A 63 4.21 6.87 -8.19
N VAL A 64 5.20 6.42 -7.44
CA VAL A 64 5.37 4.99 -7.08
C VAL A 64 5.36 4.78 -5.57
N TYR A 65 4.95 5.80 -4.82
CA TYR A 65 4.97 5.79 -3.37
C TYR A 65 3.90 4.87 -2.81
N TRP A 66 4.31 3.93 -1.96
CA TRP A 66 3.39 3.01 -1.29
C TRP A 66 2.58 3.70 -0.20
N ASP A 67 3.26 4.52 0.60
CA ASP A 67 2.71 5.22 1.75
C ASP A 67 2.26 6.63 1.34
N THR A 68 1.07 6.72 0.75
CA THR A 68 0.48 7.98 0.29
C THR A 68 -0.85 8.21 0.96
N GLU A 69 -0.91 9.27 1.74
CA GLU A 69 -2.13 9.74 2.42
C GLU A 69 -2.92 10.68 1.51
N GLN A 70 -4.23 10.64 1.64
CA GLN A 70 -5.15 11.54 0.97
C GLN A 70 -5.75 12.51 2.00
N VAL A 71 -5.70 13.79 1.71
CA VAL A 71 -6.39 14.82 2.49
C VAL A 71 -7.36 15.55 1.58
N PHE A 72 -8.63 15.54 1.96
CA PHE A 72 -9.67 16.22 1.20
C PHE A 72 -10.46 17.15 2.11
N PHE A 73 -10.69 18.39 1.66
CA PHE A 73 -11.57 19.33 2.35
C PHE A 73 -12.10 20.44 1.42
N GLU A 74 -13.19 21.06 1.85
CA GLU A 74 -13.71 22.30 1.27
C GLU A 74 -13.43 23.49 2.19
N THR A 75 -13.13 24.62 1.63
CA THR A 75 -12.88 25.87 2.36
C THR A 75 -13.32 27.11 1.59
N GLU A 76 -13.62 28.18 2.30
CA GLU A 76 -13.80 29.52 1.75
C GLU A 76 -12.49 30.33 1.81
N GLU A 77 -11.42 29.76 2.38
CA GLU A 77 -10.11 30.38 2.50
C GLU A 77 -9.46 30.63 1.13
N THR A 78 -9.01 31.85 0.90
CA THR A 78 -8.38 32.29 -0.35
C THR A 78 -6.86 32.39 -0.26
N ASP A 79 -6.28 32.46 0.94
CA ASP A 79 -4.84 32.48 1.15
C ASP A 79 -4.25 31.06 1.05
N ASP A 80 -3.41 30.86 0.04
CA ASP A 80 -2.76 29.57 -0.21
C ASP A 80 -1.89 29.12 0.97
N LEU A 81 -1.18 30.05 1.63
CA LEU A 81 -0.34 29.70 2.78
C LEU A 81 -1.20 29.22 3.97
N ALA A 82 -2.34 29.85 4.22
CA ALA A 82 -3.28 29.42 5.26
C ALA A 82 -3.82 28.01 4.96
N VAL A 83 -4.15 27.73 3.69
CA VAL A 83 -4.57 26.41 3.23
C VAL A 83 -3.49 25.36 3.45
N TYR A 84 -2.24 25.63 3.04
CA TYR A 84 -1.12 24.72 3.26
C TYR A 84 -0.87 24.47 4.75
N LYS A 85 -0.87 25.50 5.58
CA LYS A 85 -0.71 25.35 7.03
C LYS A 85 -1.81 24.47 7.63
N LYS A 86 -3.07 24.67 7.24
CA LYS A 86 -4.19 23.84 7.68
C LYS A 86 -4.02 22.38 7.25
N LEU A 87 -3.62 22.16 6.00
CA LEU A 87 -3.39 20.82 5.44
C LEU A 87 -2.27 20.08 6.18
N LEU A 88 -1.17 20.79 6.45
CA LEU A 88 0.02 20.21 7.09
C LEU A 88 -0.12 20.11 8.62
N SER A 89 -1.05 20.83 9.25
CA SER A 89 -1.29 20.74 10.70
C SER A 89 -1.81 19.38 11.15
N THR A 90 -2.41 18.61 10.23
CA THR A 90 -2.87 17.23 10.47
C THR A 90 -1.76 16.20 10.26
N GLN A 91 -0.64 16.62 9.66
CA GLN A 91 0.50 15.75 9.38
C GLN A 91 1.47 15.78 10.56
N THR A 92 1.67 14.67 11.22
CA THR A 92 2.76 14.52 12.18
C THR A 92 4.09 14.70 11.47
N ALA A 93 4.98 15.51 12.05
CA ALA A 93 6.32 15.73 11.51
C ALA A 93 7.04 14.36 11.38
N ASN A 94 7.02 13.80 10.20
CA ASN A 94 7.68 12.53 9.93
C ASN A 94 9.17 12.83 9.73
N ASN A 95 10.02 12.39 10.66
CA ASN A 95 11.48 12.56 10.63
C ASN A 95 12.16 11.70 9.54
N SER A 96 11.47 11.41 8.43
CA SER A 96 12.07 10.72 7.30
C SER A 96 13.25 11.52 6.75
N LYS A 97 14.44 10.89 6.67
CA LYS A 97 15.62 11.53 6.06
C LYS A 97 15.44 11.86 4.57
N PHE A 98 14.44 11.28 3.90
CA PHE A 98 14.09 11.64 2.52
C PHE A 98 13.12 12.82 2.43
N GLY A 99 12.63 13.32 3.57
CA GLY A 99 11.55 14.30 3.62
C GLY A 99 10.23 13.72 3.12
N SER A 100 9.18 14.46 3.34
CA SER A 100 7.86 14.13 2.78
C SER A 100 7.72 14.74 1.38
N ARG A 101 6.79 14.19 0.60
CA ARG A 101 6.43 14.69 -0.72
C ARG A 101 4.96 15.08 -0.71
N ILE A 102 4.63 16.21 -1.32
CA ILE A 102 3.25 16.67 -1.41
C ILE A 102 2.92 17.07 -2.85
N GLY A 103 1.71 16.71 -3.28
CA GLY A 103 1.08 17.28 -4.47
C GLY A 103 -0.34 17.66 -4.14
N PHE A 104 -0.77 18.82 -4.57
CA PHE A 104 -2.12 19.21 -4.32
C PHE A 104 -2.81 19.78 -5.56
N ALA A 105 -4.14 19.68 -5.61
CA ALA A 105 -4.97 20.30 -6.61
C ALA A 105 -6.16 20.98 -5.95
N GLN A 106 -6.66 21.99 -6.62
CA GLN A 106 -7.80 22.78 -6.17
C GLN A 106 -8.76 23.04 -7.29
N GLN A 107 -10.02 23.20 -6.91
CA GLN A 107 -11.09 23.59 -7.82
C GLN A 107 -12.03 24.57 -7.11
N TRP A 108 -12.31 25.70 -7.76
CA TRP A 108 -13.27 26.68 -7.26
C TRP A 108 -14.68 26.35 -7.75
N THR A 109 -15.66 26.47 -6.84
CA THR A 109 -17.10 26.35 -7.14
C THR A 109 -17.78 27.67 -6.75
N LEU A 110 -18.60 28.21 -7.65
CA LEU A 110 -19.20 29.53 -7.49
C LEU A 110 -20.59 29.53 -6.89
N PHE A 111 -21.22 28.37 -6.70
CA PHE A 111 -22.61 28.30 -6.28
C PHE A 111 -22.85 27.31 -5.14
N PRO A 112 -23.64 27.63 -4.10
CA PRO A 112 -24.32 28.92 -3.82
C PRO A 112 -23.37 29.98 -3.22
N LYS A 113 -22.16 29.61 -2.80
CA LYS A 113 -21.08 30.47 -2.33
C LYS A 113 -19.78 30.05 -2.98
N LEU A 114 -18.83 31.00 -3.07
CA LEU A 114 -17.48 30.69 -3.49
C LEU A 114 -16.86 29.70 -2.50
N LYS A 115 -16.58 28.48 -2.97
CA LYS A 115 -15.91 27.43 -2.20
C LYS A 115 -14.75 26.87 -3.00
N ARG A 116 -13.72 26.51 -2.29
CA ARG A 116 -12.51 25.88 -2.81
C ARG A 116 -12.48 24.42 -2.37
N LYS A 117 -12.56 23.51 -3.31
CA LYS A 117 -12.31 22.07 -3.10
C LYS A 117 -10.83 21.83 -3.23
N ILE A 118 -10.27 21.11 -2.28
CA ILE A 118 -8.85 20.82 -2.23
C ILE A 118 -8.65 19.33 -2.01
N ILE A 119 -7.77 18.75 -2.80
CA ILE A 119 -7.20 17.43 -2.54
C ILE A 119 -5.69 17.57 -2.43
N ALA A 120 -5.11 16.96 -1.42
CA ALA A 120 -3.69 16.79 -1.28
C ALA A 120 -3.33 15.33 -1.16
N LEU A 121 -2.23 14.96 -1.78
CA LEU A 121 -1.59 13.67 -1.66
C LEU A 121 -0.26 13.88 -0.96
N VAL A 122 -0.08 13.25 0.19
CA VAL A 122 1.14 13.35 0.99
C VAL A 122 1.80 11.98 1.06
N ALA A 123 3.03 11.89 0.61
CA ALA A 123 3.79 10.65 0.64
C ALA A 123 5.01 10.78 1.56
N HIS A 124 5.32 9.69 2.26
CA HIS A 124 6.49 9.56 3.15
C HIS A 124 7.43 8.48 2.60
N PRO A 125 8.18 8.77 1.51
CA PRO A 125 8.94 7.76 0.81
C PRO A 125 10.03 7.15 1.68
N LYS A 126 10.09 5.83 1.69
CA LYS A 126 11.21 5.05 2.23
C LYS A 126 12.12 4.52 1.12
N PHE A 127 11.67 4.64 -0.14
CA PHE A 127 12.39 4.31 -1.34
C PHE A 127 12.18 5.37 -2.43
N ILE A 128 13.24 5.80 -3.08
CA ILE A 128 13.20 6.71 -4.23
C ILE A 128 13.69 5.95 -5.46
N LEU A 129 12.77 5.67 -6.37
CA LEU A 129 13.07 4.99 -7.63
C LEU A 129 13.86 5.91 -8.56
N ASN A 130 14.94 5.41 -9.14
CA ASN A 130 15.62 6.10 -10.24
C ASN A 130 14.73 6.11 -11.49
N PRO A 131 14.92 7.05 -12.43
CA PRO A 131 14.17 7.10 -13.67
C PRO A 131 14.15 5.74 -14.39
N LEU A 132 12.95 5.24 -14.67
CA LEU A 132 12.72 3.95 -15.32
C LEU A 132 11.64 4.10 -16.38
N ALA A 133 11.89 3.57 -17.58
CA ALA A 133 10.89 3.53 -18.64
C ALA A 133 9.72 2.60 -18.24
N ARG A 134 8.48 3.05 -18.47
CA ARG A 134 7.28 2.23 -18.25
C ARG A 134 7.12 1.09 -19.25
N HIS A 135 7.74 1.25 -20.42
CA HIS A 135 7.77 0.26 -21.49
C HIS A 135 9.19 -0.26 -21.60
N VAL A 136 9.33 -1.56 -21.48
CA VAL A 136 10.61 -2.26 -21.63
C VAL A 136 10.56 -3.23 -22.80
N VAL A 137 11.72 -3.52 -23.38
CA VAL A 137 11.82 -4.48 -24.47
C VAL A 137 11.73 -5.90 -23.90
N PRO A 138 10.88 -6.77 -24.44
CA PRO A 138 10.77 -8.15 -23.98
C PRO A 138 12.12 -8.88 -24.03
N GLY A 139 12.47 -9.55 -22.93
CA GLY A 139 13.71 -10.32 -22.85
C GLY A 139 15.00 -9.51 -22.75
N ALA A 140 14.92 -8.17 -22.82
CA ALA A 140 16.10 -7.32 -22.57
C ALA A 140 16.39 -7.21 -21.07
N ASP A 141 17.68 -7.11 -20.73
CA ASP A 141 18.10 -6.82 -19.38
C ASP A 141 17.93 -5.35 -19.05
N PHE A 142 17.36 -5.07 -17.87
CA PHE A 142 17.31 -3.74 -17.29
C PHE A 142 17.42 -3.82 -15.77
N GLN A 143 17.54 -2.70 -15.09
CA GLN A 143 17.69 -2.66 -13.65
C GLN A 143 16.58 -1.86 -12.99
N ILE A 144 16.05 -2.39 -11.89
CA ILE A 144 15.34 -1.59 -10.89
C ILE A 144 16.41 -1.03 -9.97
N ALA A 145 16.54 0.29 -9.94
CA ALA A 145 17.53 0.96 -9.10
C ALA A 145 16.91 2.14 -8.36
N GLY A 146 17.47 2.46 -7.21
CA GLY A 146 16.98 3.55 -6.37
C GLY A 146 17.76 3.73 -5.08
N ARG A 147 17.18 4.50 -4.16
CA ARG A 147 17.76 4.71 -2.82
C ARG A 147 16.72 4.41 -1.76
N VAL A 148 17.14 3.75 -0.69
CA VAL A 148 16.32 3.48 0.50
C VAL A 148 16.73 4.35 1.68
N ALA A 149 15.78 4.55 2.59
CA ALA A 149 16.05 5.19 3.88
C ALA A 149 17.07 4.34 4.69
N PRO A 150 17.91 4.95 5.52
CA PRO A 150 18.95 4.23 6.29
C PRO A 150 18.40 3.18 7.26
N THR A 151 17.12 3.25 7.60
CA THR A 151 16.42 2.28 8.46
C THR A 151 15.97 1.03 7.72
N ILE A 152 16.15 0.97 6.40
CA ILE A 152 15.78 -0.17 5.58
C ILE A 152 16.98 -1.10 5.48
N GLY A 153 16.75 -2.36 5.86
CA GLY A 153 17.71 -3.46 5.71
C GLY A 153 17.61 -4.09 4.32
N ASP A 154 17.54 -5.42 4.27
CA ASP A 154 17.49 -6.16 3.02
C ASP A 154 16.32 -5.70 2.14
N VAL A 155 16.57 -5.64 0.83
CA VAL A 155 15.57 -5.25 -0.16
C VAL A 155 15.38 -6.37 -1.17
N SER A 156 14.12 -6.62 -1.52
CA SER A 156 13.76 -7.55 -2.59
C SER A 156 12.81 -6.88 -3.59
N ILE A 157 12.88 -7.36 -4.83
CA ILE A 157 11.96 -6.99 -5.89
C ILE A 157 11.03 -8.16 -6.14
N MET A 158 9.75 -7.94 -5.95
CA MET A 158 8.72 -8.92 -6.26
C MET A 158 8.05 -8.55 -7.58
N THR A 159 7.83 -9.54 -8.41
CA THR A 159 7.21 -9.36 -9.72
C THR A 159 5.96 -10.22 -9.83
N LEU A 160 4.94 -9.70 -10.49
CA LEU A 160 3.70 -10.41 -10.77
C LEU A 160 3.25 -10.08 -12.20
N ASP A 161 3.07 -11.10 -13.06
CA ASP A 161 2.52 -10.92 -14.39
C ASP A 161 0.99 -10.95 -14.41
N GLU A 162 0.40 -10.67 -15.57
CA GLU A 162 -1.05 -10.70 -15.77
C GLU A 162 -1.68 -12.09 -15.66
N HIS A 163 -0.87 -13.16 -15.71
CA HIS A 163 -1.30 -14.56 -15.56
C HIS A 163 -1.17 -15.06 -14.12
N GLY A 164 -0.57 -14.27 -13.22
CA GLY A 164 -0.36 -14.63 -11.82
C GLY A 164 0.99 -15.27 -11.53
N HIS A 165 1.90 -15.39 -12.53
CA HIS A 165 3.26 -15.86 -12.27
C HIS A 165 4.03 -14.79 -11.52
N GLN A 166 4.79 -15.23 -10.54
CA GLN A 166 5.50 -14.36 -9.62
C GLN A 166 6.95 -14.83 -9.42
N ALA A 167 7.81 -13.87 -9.10
CA ALA A 167 9.19 -14.14 -8.70
C ALA A 167 9.64 -13.12 -7.66
N THR A 168 10.58 -13.53 -6.82
CA THR A 168 11.26 -12.65 -5.86
C THR A 168 12.74 -12.63 -6.18
N ILE A 169 13.30 -11.44 -6.35
CA ILE A 169 14.70 -11.21 -6.66
C ILE A 169 15.33 -10.43 -5.51
N ALA A 170 16.38 -10.96 -4.88
CA ALA A 170 17.16 -10.22 -3.90
C ALA A 170 17.87 -9.06 -4.61
N ALA A 171 17.73 -7.86 -4.07
CA ALA A 171 18.44 -6.69 -4.59
C ALA A 171 19.79 -6.54 -3.90
N GLN A 172 20.77 -5.98 -4.61
CA GLN A 172 22.02 -5.52 -4.03
C GLN A 172 21.76 -4.20 -3.29
N LEU A 173 22.22 -4.12 -2.05
CA LEU A 173 22.08 -2.92 -1.23
C LEU A 173 23.48 -2.46 -0.78
N GLU A 174 23.94 -1.32 -1.31
CA GLU A 174 25.23 -0.74 -0.98
C GLU A 174 25.10 0.75 -0.66
N ASN A 175 25.46 1.16 0.55
CA ASN A 175 25.39 2.56 0.99
C ASN A 175 24.02 3.23 0.75
N GLY A 176 22.93 2.47 0.95
CA GLY A 176 21.56 2.93 0.72
C GLY A 176 21.14 2.96 -0.76
N HIS A 177 22.02 2.54 -1.67
CA HIS A 177 21.68 2.35 -3.09
C HIS A 177 21.23 0.90 -3.31
N VAL A 178 20.07 0.77 -3.94
CA VAL A 178 19.47 -0.51 -4.30
C VAL A 178 19.61 -0.73 -5.79
N SER A 179 19.98 -1.94 -6.21
CA SER A 179 19.93 -2.36 -7.60
C SER A 179 19.54 -3.84 -7.72
N ALA A 180 18.69 -4.15 -8.67
CA ALA A 180 18.31 -5.53 -9.00
C ALA A 180 18.16 -5.69 -10.52
N PRO A 181 18.84 -6.67 -11.14
CA PRO A 181 18.67 -6.97 -12.54
C PRO A 181 17.31 -7.64 -12.78
N LEU A 182 16.62 -7.22 -13.84
CA LEU A 182 15.35 -7.79 -14.26
C LEU A 182 15.36 -8.10 -15.75
N ARG A 183 14.65 -9.19 -16.10
CA ARG A 183 14.31 -9.55 -17.47
C ARG A 183 12.88 -10.03 -17.50
N LEU A 184 12.01 -9.36 -18.26
CA LEU A 184 10.58 -9.65 -18.30
C LEU A 184 10.19 -10.28 -19.65
N THR A 185 9.32 -11.27 -19.61
CA THR A 185 8.62 -11.79 -20.79
C THR A 185 7.56 -10.79 -21.28
N PRO A 186 7.04 -10.92 -22.51
CA PRO A 186 5.96 -10.05 -22.98
C PRO A 186 4.75 -10.08 -22.05
N GLY A 187 4.14 -8.90 -21.79
CA GLY A 187 2.94 -8.76 -20.97
C GLY A 187 2.99 -7.58 -20.00
N GLN A 188 1.96 -7.48 -19.19
CA GLN A 188 1.87 -6.48 -18.11
C GLN A 188 2.40 -7.06 -16.80
N TRP A 189 3.22 -6.26 -16.13
CA TRP A 189 3.89 -6.66 -14.90
C TRP A 189 3.59 -5.67 -13.79
N THR A 190 3.31 -6.17 -12.61
CA THR A 190 3.34 -5.40 -11.36
C THR A 190 4.68 -5.67 -10.69
N ILE A 191 5.39 -4.60 -10.35
CA ILE A 191 6.67 -4.64 -9.64
C ILE A 191 6.42 -4.06 -8.26
N GLU A 192 6.84 -4.78 -7.22
CA GLU A 192 6.79 -4.31 -5.84
C GLU A 192 8.19 -4.37 -5.24
N VAL A 193 8.62 -3.27 -4.65
CA VAL A 193 9.88 -3.18 -3.89
C VAL A 193 9.54 -3.38 -2.42
N VAL A 194 10.09 -4.40 -1.80
CA VAL A 194 9.88 -4.73 -0.39
C VAL A 194 11.21 -4.57 0.35
N GLY A 195 11.18 -3.87 1.48
CA GLY A 195 12.35 -3.69 2.33
C GLY A 195 12.10 -4.16 3.76
N ASP A 196 13.12 -4.72 4.41
CA ASP A 196 13.04 -5.06 5.83
C ASP A 196 13.20 -3.78 6.67
N THR A 197 12.25 -3.57 7.58
CA THR A 197 12.22 -2.43 8.51
C THR A 197 12.38 -2.92 9.95
N PRO A 198 12.61 -2.04 10.92
CA PRO A 198 12.56 -2.43 12.33
C PRO A 198 11.26 -3.13 12.74
N LEU A 199 10.15 -2.82 12.05
CA LEU A 199 8.84 -3.44 12.26
C LEU A 199 8.55 -4.62 11.31
N GLY A 200 9.56 -5.12 10.58
CA GLY A 200 9.45 -6.22 9.63
C GLY A 200 9.35 -5.78 8.17
N PRO A 201 9.14 -6.73 7.25
CA PRO A 201 9.04 -6.46 5.83
C PRO A 201 7.89 -5.49 5.52
N LEU A 202 8.14 -4.54 4.62
CA LEU A 202 7.14 -3.54 4.21
C LEU A 202 7.27 -3.26 2.71
N PRO A 203 6.17 -3.20 1.94
CA PRO A 203 6.19 -2.62 0.61
C PRO A 203 6.65 -1.16 0.67
N LEU A 204 7.62 -0.80 -0.16
CA LEU A 204 8.21 0.54 -0.24
C LEU A 204 7.73 1.30 -1.46
N ALA A 205 7.53 0.59 -2.56
CA ALA A 205 7.02 1.12 -3.81
C ALA A 205 6.33 0.03 -4.62
N GLN A 206 5.32 0.41 -5.40
CA GLN A 206 4.67 -0.46 -6.36
C GLN A 206 4.37 0.29 -7.65
N PHE A 207 4.63 -0.35 -8.79
CA PHE A 207 4.37 0.24 -10.11
C PHE A 207 4.19 -0.83 -11.18
N LYS A 208 3.64 -0.41 -12.32
CA LYS A 208 3.39 -1.31 -13.46
C LYS A 208 4.37 -1.06 -14.59
N LEU A 209 4.90 -2.14 -15.15
CA LEU A 209 5.71 -2.14 -16.38
C LEU A 209 4.97 -2.88 -17.49
N CYS A 210 5.17 -2.41 -18.71
CA CYS A 210 4.69 -3.05 -19.92
C CYS A 210 5.89 -3.56 -20.72
N SER A 211 6.00 -4.88 -20.85
CA SER A 211 7.05 -5.52 -21.65
C SER A 211 6.49 -5.89 -23.02
N GLY A 212 6.79 -5.06 -24.03
CA GLY A 212 6.31 -5.26 -25.41
C GLY A 212 4.79 -5.20 -25.58
N CYS A 213 4.06 -4.65 -24.66
CA CYS A 213 2.61 -4.49 -24.70
C CYS A 213 2.22 -3.01 -24.80
N LEU A 214 0.96 -2.75 -25.15
CA LEU A 214 0.37 -1.40 -25.01
C LEU A 214 -0.19 -1.27 -23.60
N SER A 215 0.24 -0.26 -22.83
CA SER A 215 -0.34 -0.02 -21.52
C SER A 215 -1.81 0.38 -21.67
N SER A 216 -2.73 -0.40 -21.13
CA SER A 216 -4.13 -0.03 -21.07
C SER A 216 -4.29 1.06 -20.01
N ARG A 217 -4.66 2.27 -20.45
CA ARG A 217 -4.97 3.41 -19.59
C ARG A 217 -6.41 3.40 -19.07
N VAL A 218 -7.15 2.33 -19.29
CA VAL A 218 -8.57 2.28 -18.92
C VAL A 218 -8.69 1.88 -17.45
N PHE A 219 -8.91 2.86 -16.60
CA PHE A 219 -9.46 2.65 -15.27
C PHE A 219 -10.92 2.24 -15.43
N ARG A 220 -11.26 1.05 -14.96
CA ARG A 220 -12.65 0.66 -14.75
C ARG A 220 -12.87 0.67 -13.24
N GLU A 221 -13.55 1.70 -12.78
CA GLU A 221 -14.08 1.69 -11.42
C GLU A 221 -14.95 0.44 -11.28
N ARG A 222 -14.52 -0.49 -10.45
CA ARG A 222 -15.39 -1.62 -10.11
C ARG A 222 -16.40 -1.09 -9.14
N ASN A 223 -17.67 -1.22 -9.48
CA ASN A 223 -18.75 -0.98 -8.54
C ASN A 223 -18.41 -1.65 -7.21
N PRO A 224 -18.56 -0.94 -6.09
CA PRO A 224 -18.39 -1.53 -4.78
C PRO A 224 -19.25 -2.79 -4.73
N GLN A 225 -18.67 -3.89 -4.26
CA GLN A 225 -19.45 -5.10 -3.96
C GLN A 225 -20.49 -4.69 -2.92
N PRO A 226 -21.75 -5.17 -3.03
CA PRO A 226 -22.75 -4.85 -2.03
C PRO A 226 -22.18 -5.16 -0.65
N ASP A 227 -22.25 -4.18 0.24
CA ASP A 227 -21.92 -4.37 1.64
C ASP A 227 -22.69 -5.59 2.14
N MET A 228 -21.97 -6.54 2.74
CA MET A 228 -22.61 -7.64 3.46
C MET A 228 -23.16 -7.06 4.78
N ILE A 229 -24.24 -6.28 4.64
CA ILE A 229 -24.92 -5.60 5.73
C ILE A 229 -25.34 -6.68 6.74
N ASN A 230 -24.96 -6.51 8.00
CA ASN A 230 -25.23 -7.37 9.16
C ASN A 230 -24.37 -8.64 9.34
N THR A 231 -23.21 -8.76 8.68
CA THR A 231 -22.23 -9.82 9.00
C THR A 231 -21.07 -9.26 9.82
N SER A 232 -20.51 -10.05 10.73
CA SER A 232 -19.33 -9.61 11.49
C SER A 232 -18.14 -9.37 10.55
N PRO A 233 -17.25 -8.41 10.89
CA PRO A 233 -16.05 -8.12 10.08
C PRO A 233 -15.21 -9.36 9.76
N SER A 234 -15.09 -10.30 10.69
CA SER A 234 -14.36 -11.56 10.48
C SER A 234 -15.03 -12.46 9.43
N LEU A 235 -16.35 -12.59 9.47
CA LEU A 235 -17.10 -13.37 8.48
C LEU A 235 -17.05 -12.72 7.10
N GLN A 236 -17.05 -11.38 7.02
CA GLN A 236 -16.86 -10.69 5.76
C GLN A 236 -15.47 -10.96 5.17
N LEU A 237 -14.42 -10.83 6.00
CA LEU A 237 -13.05 -10.98 5.52
C LEU A 237 -12.74 -12.41 5.08
N ILE A 238 -13.16 -13.43 5.87
CA ILE A 238 -12.96 -14.84 5.46
C ILE A 238 -13.71 -15.17 4.16
N ALA A 239 -14.91 -14.61 3.97
CA ALA A 239 -15.64 -14.78 2.73
C ALA A 239 -14.93 -14.17 1.53
N LEU A 240 -14.34 -12.96 1.69
CA LEU A 240 -13.57 -12.28 0.65
C LEU A 240 -12.28 -13.05 0.31
N ILE A 241 -11.55 -13.53 1.31
CA ILE A 241 -10.37 -14.40 1.14
C ILE A 241 -10.76 -15.63 0.31
N ASN A 242 -11.78 -16.36 0.74
CA ASN A 242 -12.20 -17.59 0.09
C ASN A 242 -12.81 -17.36 -1.30
N GLN A 243 -13.48 -16.24 -1.52
CA GLN A 243 -13.92 -15.84 -2.86
C GLN A 243 -12.73 -15.59 -3.80
N SER A 244 -11.68 -14.92 -3.30
CA SER A 244 -10.46 -14.71 -4.08
C SER A 244 -9.77 -16.04 -4.38
N ARG A 245 -9.61 -16.91 -3.41
CA ARG A 245 -9.04 -18.25 -3.61
C ARG A 245 -9.81 -19.07 -4.64
N ALA A 246 -11.12 -19.08 -4.56
CA ALA A 246 -11.98 -19.80 -5.54
C ALA A 246 -11.79 -19.28 -6.97
N ARG A 247 -11.59 -17.96 -7.18
CA ARG A 247 -11.30 -17.40 -8.51
C ARG A 247 -9.99 -17.91 -9.12
N PHE A 248 -9.06 -18.37 -8.28
CA PHE A 248 -7.79 -19.00 -8.70
C PHE A 248 -7.79 -20.52 -8.58
N GLY A 249 -8.96 -21.14 -8.41
CA GLY A 249 -9.11 -22.59 -8.34
C GLY A 249 -8.52 -23.23 -7.08
N LEU A 250 -8.30 -22.43 -6.01
CA LEU A 250 -7.74 -22.89 -4.75
C LEU A 250 -8.83 -23.30 -3.76
N THR A 251 -8.50 -24.28 -2.89
CA THR A 251 -9.39 -24.70 -1.81
C THR A 251 -9.62 -23.56 -0.81
N PRO A 252 -10.85 -23.43 -0.27
CA PRO A 252 -11.12 -22.48 0.80
C PRO A 252 -10.26 -22.75 2.03
N MET A 253 -9.86 -21.71 2.75
CA MET A 253 -9.26 -21.81 4.09
C MET A 253 -10.34 -21.91 5.15
N THR A 254 -10.04 -22.65 6.21
CA THR A 254 -10.87 -22.75 7.41
C THR A 254 -10.46 -21.72 8.44
N ASP A 255 -11.44 -21.04 9.04
CA ASP A 255 -11.19 -20.14 10.17
C ASP A 255 -10.78 -20.97 11.39
N ASN A 256 -9.56 -20.72 11.89
CA ASN A 256 -8.98 -21.50 12.97
C ASN A 256 -8.92 -20.69 14.29
N PRO A 257 -9.57 -21.15 15.37
CA PRO A 257 -9.62 -20.40 16.63
C PRO A 257 -8.24 -20.12 17.27
N ALA A 258 -7.30 -21.07 17.15
CA ALA A 258 -5.97 -20.90 17.74
C ALA A 258 -5.14 -19.84 16.94
N LEU A 259 -5.21 -19.88 15.61
CA LEU A 259 -4.58 -18.82 14.78
C LEU A 259 -5.28 -17.47 14.99
N ARG A 260 -6.61 -17.46 15.17
CA ARG A 260 -7.37 -16.24 15.47
C ARG A 260 -6.91 -15.63 16.77
N ALA A 261 -6.64 -16.40 17.82
CA ALA A 261 -6.11 -15.87 19.08
C ALA A 261 -4.75 -15.18 18.90
N VAL A 262 -3.84 -15.77 18.09
CA VAL A 262 -2.54 -15.17 17.75
C VAL A 262 -2.72 -13.87 16.96
N ALA A 263 -3.58 -13.87 15.95
CA ALA A 263 -3.85 -12.71 15.11
C ALA A 263 -4.50 -11.57 15.92
N SER A 264 -5.51 -11.88 16.76
CA SER A 264 -6.19 -10.89 17.61
C SER A 264 -5.24 -10.24 18.62
N ALA A 265 -4.40 -11.05 19.28
CA ALA A 265 -3.40 -10.52 20.19
C ALA A 265 -2.42 -9.54 19.49
N HIS A 266 -2.05 -9.81 18.25
CA HIS A 266 -1.17 -8.93 17.48
C HIS A 266 -1.87 -7.65 17.01
N SER A 267 -3.11 -7.73 16.53
CA SER A 267 -3.89 -6.53 16.17
C SER A 267 -4.11 -5.62 17.38
N GLN A 268 -4.39 -6.21 18.55
CA GLN A 268 -4.52 -5.48 19.80
C GLN A 268 -3.19 -4.86 20.25
N ASP A 269 -2.07 -5.58 20.09
CA ASP A 269 -0.73 -5.08 20.41
C ASP A 269 -0.36 -3.87 19.53
N MET A 270 -0.65 -3.93 18.23
CA MET A 270 -0.48 -2.80 17.30
C MET A 270 -1.29 -1.58 17.76
N LEU A 271 -2.53 -1.79 18.20
CA LEU A 271 -3.39 -0.70 18.67
C LEU A 271 -2.86 -0.08 19.99
N ILE A 272 -2.46 -0.91 20.95
CA ILE A 272 -2.01 -0.44 22.29
C ILE A 272 -0.68 0.30 22.20
N HIS A 273 0.24 -0.15 21.35
CA HIS A 273 1.59 0.39 21.27
C HIS A 273 1.83 1.29 20.05
N ASP A 274 0.75 1.67 19.36
CA ASP A 274 0.75 2.61 18.23
C ASP A 274 1.80 2.28 17.16
N PHE A 275 1.76 1.05 16.65
CA PHE A 275 2.58 0.63 15.51
C PHE A 275 1.76 -0.18 14.51
N VAL A 276 2.26 -0.29 13.29
CA VAL A 276 1.73 -1.20 12.26
C VAL A 276 2.91 -1.95 11.64
N GLY A 277 2.97 -3.27 11.81
CA GLY A 277 4.09 -4.05 11.27
C GLY A 277 4.14 -5.48 11.80
N HIS A 278 4.93 -6.31 11.14
CA HIS A 278 5.07 -7.75 11.41
C HIS A 278 5.85 -8.05 12.68
N ARG A 279 6.80 -7.18 13.03
CA ARG A 279 7.66 -7.35 14.23
C ARG A 279 7.16 -6.46 15.34
N SER A 280 6.52 -7.11 16.32
CA SER A 280 6.07 -6.42 17.55
C SER A 280 7.25 -6.08 18.46
N PRO A 281 7.29 -4.88 19.05
CA PRO A 281 8.27 -4.55 20.08
C PRO A 281 8.09 -5.36 21.38
N THR A 282 6.92 -5.95 21.61
CA THR A 282 6.58 -6.69 22.84
C THR A 282 6.61 -8.20 22.65
N THR A 283 6.09 -8.72 21.51
CA THR A 283 5.89 -10.15 21.27
C THR A 283 6.74 -10.72 20.13
N GLY A 284 7.52 -9.85 19.44
CA GLY A 284 8.44 -10.25 18.37
C GLY A 284 7.74 -10.59 17.06
N GLU A 285 8.32 -11.52 16.30
CA GLU A 285 7.85 -11.94 14.99
C GLU A 285 6.73 -13.00 15.08
N ILE A 286 6.01 -13.21 13.99
CA ILE A 286 4.93 -14.23 13.90
C ILE A 286 5.39 -15.61 14.37
N LYS A 287 6.61 -16.03 14.02
CA LYS A 287 7.18 -17.32 14.48
C LYS A 287 7.22 -17.44 16.00
N GLN A 288 7.59 -16.37 16.70
CA GLN A 288 7.64 -16.33 18.15
C GLN A 288 6.23 -16.37 18.75
N ARG A 289 5.30 -15.61 18.18
CA ARG A 289 3.89 -15.57 18.60
C ARG A 289 3.21 -16.93 18.43
N LEU A 290 3.42 -17.61 17.32
CA LEU A 290 2.93 -18.97 17.09
C LEU A 290 3.49 -19.95 18.12
N LYS A 291 4.83 -19.90 18.35
CA LYS A 291 5.48 -20.76 19.35
C LYS A 291 4.92 -20.52 20.77
N SER A 292 4.68 -19.26 21.15
CA SER A 292 4.11 -18.91 22.46
C SER A 292 2.67 -19.43 22.60
N ALA A 293 1.94 -19.57 21.50
CA ALA A 293 0.61 -20.18 21.45
C ALA A 293 0.64 -21.74 21.33
N ASN A 294 1.82 -22.36 21.45
CA ASN A 294 2.05 -23.81 21.25
C ASN A 294 1.64 -24.29 19.83
N LEU A 295 1.77 -23.43 18.83
CA LEU A 295 1.53 -23.76 17.44
C LEU A 295 2.87 -23.89 16.70
N THR A 296 3.05 -25.01 15.99
CA THR A 296 4.28 -25.29 15.23
C THR A 296 3.93 -25.74 13.80
N PRO A 297 3.23 -24.91 13.03
CA PRO A 297 2.89 -25.25 11.66
C PRO A 297 4.14 -25.43 10.79
N SER A 298 4.08 -26.32 9.80
CA SER A 298 5.17 -26.54 8.85
C SER A 298 5.40 -25.33 7.95
N ILE A 299 4.33 -24.64 7.62
CA ILE A 299 4.36 -23.38 6.86
C ILE A 299 3.37 -22.40 7.49
N PHE A 300 3.73 -21.13 7.48
CA PHE A 300 2.89 -20.05 7.96
C PHE A 300 3.20 -18.75 7.22
N GLY A 301 2.26 -17.81 7.24
CA GLY A 301 2.39 -16.46 6.71
C GLY A 301 1.56 -15.48 7.50
N GLU A 302 1.83 -14.21 7.31
CA GLU A 302 1.09 -13.14 7.95
C GLU A 302 0.88 -11.99 6.98
N ASN A 303 -0.32 -11.44 6.99
CA ASN A 303 -0.65 -10.16 6.37
C ASN A 303 -1.10 -9.18 7.43
N ILE A 304 -0.75 -7.91 7.23
CA ILE A 304 -1.20 -6.80 8.08
C ILE A 304 -1.75 -5.70 7.18
N SER A 305 -2.87 -5.11 7.59
CA SER A 305 -3.47 -3.97 6.91
C SER A 305 -4.10 -3.00 7.89
N ARG A 306 -3.99 -1.71 7.61
CA ARG A 306 -4.77 -0.65 8.23
C ARG A 306 -5.58 0.05 7.14
N ASN A 307 -6.93 0.03 7.25
CA ASN A 307 -7.77 0.60 6.22
C ASN A 307 -9.13 1.05 6.76
N THR A 308 -9.90 1.79 5.95
CA THR A 308 -11.18 2.39 6.35
C THR A 308 -12.38 1.44 6.30
N SER A 309 -12.27 0.34 5.55
CA SER A 309 -13.31 -0.70 5.47
C SER A 309 -12.68 -2.11 5.35
N ILE A 310 -13.44 -3.15 5.72
CA ILE A 310 -13.00 -4.55 5.56
C ILE A 310 -12.80 -4.91 4.09
N GLN A 311 -13.62 -4.36 3.20
CA GLN A 311 -13.46 -4.53 1.77
C GLN A 311 -12.15 -3.92 1.27
N ASP A 312 -11.79 -2.73 1.78
CA ASP A 312 -10.52 -2.08 1.43
C ASP A 312 -9.31 -2.78 2.03
N VAL A 313 -9.44 -3.36 3.24
CA VAL A 313 -8.44 -4.27 3.80
C VAL A 313 -8.12 -5.39 2.81
N HIS A 314 -9.13 -6.18 2.44
CA HIS A 314 -8.93 -7.30 1.51
C HIS A 314 -8.42 -6.84 0.13
N ARG A 315 -8.97 -5.74 -0.37
CA ARG A 315 -8.60 -5.18 -1.68
C ARG A 315 -7.14 -4.72 -1.69
N SER A 316 -6.70 -4.04 -0.64
CA SER A 316 -5.31 -3.59 -0.51
C SER A 316 -4.34 -4.76 -0.43
N LEU A 317 -4.66 -5.79 0.35
CA LEU A 317 -3.85 -6.99 0.48
C LEU A 317 -3.77 -7.77 -0.85
N MET A 318 -4.87 -7.90 -1.59
CA MET A 318 -4.86 -8.51 -2.92
C MET A 318 -4.16 -7.68 -3.98
N HIS A 319 -4.02 -6.37 -3.79
CA HIS A 319 -3.31 -5.48 -4.71
C HIS A 319 -1.79 -5.55 -4.52
N SER A 320 -1.31 -5.74 -3.31
CA SER A 320 0.10 -5.96 -3.00
C SER A 320 0.56 -7.35 -3.46
N VAL A 321 1.71 -7.42 -4.12
CA VAL A 321 2.28 -8.71 -4.58
C VAL A 321 2.62 -9.59 -3.39
N SER A 322 3.31 -9.04 -2.38
CA SER A 322 3.75 -9.79 -1.19
C SER A 322 2.59 -10.32 -0.35
N HIS A 323 1.56 -9.50 -0.10
CA HIS A 323 0.41 -9.93 0.70
C HIS A 323 -0.51 -10.90 -0.06
N ARG A 324 -0.72 -10.66 -1.35
CA ARG A 324 -1.48 -11.55 -2.23
C ARG A 324 -0.91 -12.97 -2.26
N LEU A 325 0.42 -13.10 -2.19
CA LEU A 325 1.09 -14.40 -2.09
C LEU A 325 0.55 -15.24 -0.96
N ASN A 326 0.41 -14.67 0.23
CA ASN A 326 -0.13 -15.37 1.39
C ASN A 326 -1.59 -15.77 1.19
N ILE A 327 -2.44 -14.87 0.65
CA ILE A 327 -3.86 -15.18 0.41
C ILE A 327 -4.01 -16.31 -0.61
N LEU A 328 -3.15 -16.36 -1.63
CA LEU A 328 -3.23 -17.32 -2.72
C LEU A 328 -2.24 -18.50 -2.58
N GLU A 329 -1.54 -18.64 -1.44
CA GLU A 329 -0.67 -19.79 -1.20
C GLU A 329 -1.51 -21.07 -1.14
N PRO A 330 -1.29 -22.02 -2.08
CA PRO A 330 -2.13 -23.23 -2.14
C PRO A 330 -1.92 -24.18 -0.95
N SER A 331 -0.78 -24.09 -0.29
CA SER A 331 -0.42 -24.96 0.84
C SER A 331 -1.08 -24.54 2.15
N PHE A 332 -1.61 -23.33 2.27
CA PHE A 332 -2.34 -22.91 3.46
C PHE A 332 -3.75 -23.50 3.49
N THR A 333 -4.11 -24.07 4.63
CA THR A 333 -5.42 -24.68 4.89
C THR A 333 -6.24 -23.91 5.90
N ASP A 334 -5.59 -23.15 6.77
CA ASP A 334 -6.17 -22.46 7.91
C ASP A 334 -5.82 -20.99 7.91
N VAL A 335 -6.73 -20.17 8.40
CA VAL A 335 -6.51 -18.72 8.63
C VAL A 335 -7.10 -18.32 9.98
N GLY A 336 -6.40 -17.42 10.68
CA GLY A 336 -6.91 -16.74 11.85
C GLY A 336 -6.92 -15.23 11.61
N LEU A 337 -8.01 -14.56 11.97
CA LEU A 337 -8.21 -13.14 11.73
C LEU A 337 -8.25 -12.37 13.05
N GLY A 338 -7.34 -11.41 13.21
CA GLY A 338 -7.35 -10.41 14.26
C GLY A 338 -7.85 -9.08 13.71
N ILE A 339 -8.87 -8.49 14.32
CA ILE A 339 -9.53 -7.30 13.79
C ILE A 339 -9.83 -6.34 14.93
N GLU A 340 -9.23 -5.15 14.88
CA GLU A 340 -9.47 -4.05 15.78
C GLU A 340 -9.95 -2.81 15.01
N TYR A 341 -10.68 -1.93 15.67
CA TYR A 341 -11.16 -0.68 15.07
C TYR A 341 -10.84 0.49 15.98
N ALA A 342 -10.09 1.45 15.47
CA ALA A 342 -9.77 2.68 16.18
C ALA A 342 -9.57 3.84 15.18
N GLU A 343 -9.96 5.03 15.61
CA GLU A 343 -9.74 6.28 14.86
C GLU A 343 -10.21 6.24 13.40
N GLY A 344 -11.34 5.58 13.15
CA GLY A 344 -11.89 5.47 11.79
C GLY A 344 -11.23 4.41 10.90
N HIS A 345 -10.31 3.59 11.44
CA HIS A 345 -9.59 2.56 10.70
C HIS A 345 -9.72 1.18 11.34
N TRP A 346 -9.75 0.18 10.48
CA TRP A 346 -9.59 -1.22 10.84
C TRP A 346 -8.11 -1.58 10.82
N ILE A 347 -7.61 -2.16 11.91
CA ILE A 347 -6.28 -2.75 12.04
C ILE A 347 -6.48 -4.25 11.99
N VAL A 348 -5.93 -4.90 10.96
CA VAL A 348 -6.19 -6.31 10.68
C VAL A 348 -4.88 -7.08 10.58
N THR A 349 -4.86 -8.24 11.25
CA THR A 349 -3.84 -9.28 11.08
C THR A 349 -4.50 -10.52 10.53
N GLU A 350 -3.99 -11.05 9.42
CA GLU A 350 -4.33 -12.37 8.89
C GLU A 350 -3.15 -13.30 9.15
N VAL A 351 -3.34 -14.34 9.94
CA VAL A 351 -2.34 -15.40 10.17
C VAL A 351 -2.75 -16.63 9.42
N PHE A 352 -1.93 -17.05 8.48
CA PHE A 352 -2.13 -18.23 7.64
C PHE A 352 -1.24 -19.38 8.10
N ALA A 353 -1.74 -20.60 8.02
CA ALA A 353 -0.93 -21.77 8.31
C ALA A 353 -1.45 -23.02 7.59
N ARG A 354 -0.58 -24.02 7.52
CA ARG A 354 -0.98 -25.40 7.36
C ARG A 354 -0.86 -26.10 8.72
N LEU A 355 -2.01 -26.39 9.30
CA LEU A 355 -2.08 -27.16 10.54
C LEU A 355 -2.41 -28.62 10.19
N ASP A 356 -1.67 -29.56 10.80
CA ASP A 356 -2.03 -30.96 10.72
C ASP A 356 -3.29 -31.15 11.54
N HIS A 357 -4.44 -31.22 10.88
CA HIS A 357 -5.67 -31.64 11.51
C HIS A 357 -5.48 -33.09 11.92
N GLN A 358 -5.15 -33.34 13.18
CA GLN A 358 -5.23 -34.70 13.71
C GLN A 358 -6.66 -35.20 13.44
N VAL A 359 -6.79 -36.11 12.48
CA VAL A 359 -8.04 -36.84 12.30
C VAL A 359 -8.28 -37.56 13.63
N SER A 360 -9.17 -36.98 14.44
CA SER A 360 -9.68 -37.69 15.62
C SER A 360 -10.30 -38.96 15.12
N GLN A 361 -9.56 -40.06 15.22
CA GLN A 361 -10.15 -41.39 15.03
C GLN A 361 -11.17 -41.58 16.16
N LEU A 362 -12.45 -41.39 15.83
CA LEU A 362 -13.59 -41.84 16.61
C LEU A 362 -13.73 -43.35 16.48
#